data_4185428e3a5e6bbec8e127ddcd63840d
#
_entry.id   4185428e3a5e6bbec8e127ddcd63840d
#
_cell.length_a   1.000
_cell.length_b   1.000
_cell.length_c   1.000
_cell.angle_alpha   90.00
_cell.angle_beta   90.00
_cell.angle_gamma   90.00
#
_symmetry.space_group_name_H-M   'P 1'
#
loop_
_entity.id
_entity.type
_entity.pdbx_description
1 polymer ?
#
loop_
_entity_poly.entity_id
_entity_poly.type
_entity_poly.pdbx_seq_one_letter_code
_entity_poly.pdbx_strand_id
1 'polypeptide(L)'
;VMRGAMARLHRALTQFMLDLHTQQHGYQEVYVPYIVNADSARGTGQLPKAAEDMFRLEGEQDLYLIPTAEVPVTNLYRGEILAEADLPVRHVCHTPCFRSEAGSYGRDTRGMIRQHQFEKVELVQLVHPETSWDTLDVLTGHAEAVLQQLELPYRAMVLCGGDLSFTSAKTIDLEVWLPSQNQYREISSCSNFLDFQARRMQARYRDAQGDIHLLHTLNGSGLAVGRTLVALLENYQQGDGMIVVPDVLRDYLGGATQWPLNP
;
A
#
# COMPACT_ATOMS: atom_id res chain seq x y z
N VAL A 1 -2.16 16.24 13.28
CA VAL A 1 -3.45 15.86 13.92
C VAL A 1 -4.59 16.32 13.03
N MET A 2 -5.47 15.40 12.62
CA MET A 2 -6.71 15.71 11.90
C MET A 2 -7.89 15.80 12.90
N ARG A 3 -8.81 16.73 12.67
CA ARG A 3 -9.99 16.93 13.54
C ARG A 3 -11.25 17.10 12.69
N GLY A 4 -12.42 16.79 13.28
CA GLY A 4 -13.72 17.08 12.69
C GLY A 4 -13.87 16.56 11.26
N ALA A 5 -14.20 17.45 10.35
CA ALA A 5 -14.43 17.15 8.93
C ALA A 5 -13.24 16.45 8.27
N MET A 6 -12.00 16.85 8.56
CA MET A 6 -10.80 16.24 7.95
C MET A 6 -10.59 14.80 8.42
N ALA A 7 -10.79 14.51 9.70
CA ALA A 7 -10.69 13.15 10.22
C ALA A 7 -11.77 12.23 9.62
N ARG A 8 -12.99 12.76 9.42
CA ARG A 8 -14.08 12.03 8.77
C ARG A 8 -13.80 11.76 7.30
N LEU A 9 -13.26 12.73 6.57
CA LEU A 9 -12.88 12.57 5.16
C LEU A 9 -11.76 11.53 4.99
N HIS A 10 -10.74 11.56 5.86
CA HIS A 10 -9.68 10.56 5.89
C HIS A 10 -10.23 9.14 6.09
N ARG A 11 -11.15 8.96 7.04
CA ARG A 11 -11.82 7.68 7.28
C ARG A 11 -12.68 7.24 6.09
N ALA A 12 -13.38 8.17 5.45
CA ALA A 12 -14.20 7.90 4.27
C ALA A 12 -13.34 7.39 3.09
N LEU A 13 -12.17 8.00 2.86
CA LEU A 13 -11.19 7.53 1.88
C LEU A 13 -10.71 6.12 2.17
N THR A 14 -10.36 5.82 3.42
CA THR A 14 -9.93 4.48 3.84
C THR A 14 -11.02 3.44 3.57
N GLN A 15 -12.24 3.74 3.98
CA GLN A 15 -13.37 2.83 3.81
C GLN A 15 -13.69 2.61 2.33
N PHE A 16 -13.70 3.66 1.53
CA PHE A 16 -13.90 3.57 0.08
C PHE A 16 -12.86 2.65 -0.58
N MET A 17 -11.56 2.81 -0.25
CA MET A 17 -10.50 1.98 -0.80
C MET A 17 -10.68 0.50 -0.44
N LEU A 18 -10.97 0.20 0.84
CA LEU A 18 -11.23 -1.17 1.29
C LEU A 18 -12.43 -1.79 0.59
N ASP A 19 -13.55 -1.06 0.51
CA ASP A 19 -14.78 -1.54 -0.13
C ASP A 19 -14.56 -1.77 -1.64
N LEU A 20 -13.83 -0.89 -2.32
CA LEU A 20 -13.50 -1.06 -3.73
C LEU A 20 -12.73 -2.36 -3.97
N HIS A 21 -11.69 -2.60 -3.18
CA HIS A 21 -10.84 -3.78 -3.39
C HIS A 21 -11.51 -5.08 -2.96
N THR A 22 -12.33 -5.07 -1.91
CA THR A 22 -13.06 -6.27 -1.47
C THR A 22 -14.24 -6.62 -2.36
N GLN A 23 -15.02 -5.61 -2.79
CA GLN A 23 -16.26 -5.84 -3.52
C GLN A 23 -16.06 -5.98 -5.04
N GLN A 24 -15.07 -5.27 -5.63
CA GLN A 24 -14.87 -5.24 -7.08
C GLN A 24 -13.64 -6.01 -7.55
N HIS A 25 -12.57 -6.06 -6.74
CA HIS A 25 -11.30 -6.67 -7.16
C HIS A 25 -11.03 -8.06 -6.54
N GLY A 26 -11.96 -8.54 -5.70
CA GLY A 26 -11.91 -9.90 -5.14
C GLY A 26 -10.81 -10.11 -4.10
N TYR A 27 -10.40 -9.05 -3.38
CA TYR A 27 -9.49 -9.18 -2.25
C TYR A 27 -10.25 -9.57 -0.98
N GLN A 28 -9.64 -10.42 -0.18
CA GLN A 28 -10.07 -10.70 1.18
C GLN A 28 -9.41 -9.69 2.12
N GLU A 29 -10.23 -8.96 2.89
CA GLU A 29 -9.73 -8.07 3.92
C GLU A 29 -9.16 -8.87 5.09
N VAL A 30 -7.97 -8.45 5.58
CA VAL A 30 -7.32 -9.03 6.75
C VAL A 30 -6.91 -7.95 7.73
N TYR A 31 -6.95 -8.27 9.02
CA TYR A 31 -6.44 -7.43 10.10
C TYR A 31 -5.20 -8.09 10.71
N VAL A 32 -4.11 -7.36 10.82
CA VAL A 32 -2.80 -7.89 11.18
C VAL A 32 -2.16 -7.11 12.35
N PRO A 33 -1.21 -7.72 13.08
CA PRO A 33 -0.41 -7.01 14.08
C PRO A 33 0.44 -5.89 13.45
N TYR A 34 0.61 -4.78 14.19
CA TYR A 34 1.49 -3.66 13.80
C TYR A 34 2.89 -3.78 14.38
N ILE A 35 3.14 -4.76 15.22
CA ILE A 35 4.43 -5.12 15.77
C ILE A 35 4.80 -6.49 15.23
N VAL A 36 5.99 -6.61 14.65
CA VAL A 36 6.51 -7.85 14.07
C VAL A 36 7.89 -8.16 14.62
N ASN A 37 8.28 -9.42 14.59
CA ASN A 37 9.65 -9.84 14.92
C ASN A 37 10.62 -9.62 13.74
N ALA A 38 11.90 -9.67 14.04
CA ALA A 38 12.96 -9.51 13.05
C ALA A 38 12.86 -10.52 11.90
N ASP A 39 12.43 -11.75 12.18
CA ASP A 39 12.31 -12.78 11.15
C ASP A 39 11.22 -12.46 10.13
N SER A 40 10.11 -11.87 10.56
CA SER A 40 9.08 -11.39 9.64
C SER A 40 9.60 -10.28 8.74
N ALA A 41 10.36 -9.33 9.29
CA ALA A 41 10.98 -8.27 8.51
C ALA A 41 12.09 -8.76 7.56
N ARG A 42 12.82 -9.82 7.94
CA ARG A 42 13.76 -10.50 7.03
C ARG A 42 13.07 -11.28 5.93
N GLY A 43 11.93 -11.89 6.24
CA GLY A 43 11.14 -12.66 5.28
C GLY A 43 10.71 -11.86 4.07
N THR A 44 10.31 -10.62 4.26
CA THR A 44 9.93 -9.69 3.19
C THR A 44 11.08 -8.80 2.70
N GLY A 45 12.27 -8.88 3.34
CA GLY A 45 13.50 -8.24 2.87
C GLY A 45 13.73 -6.82 3.39
N GLN A 46 12.93 -6.31 4.34
CA GLN A 46 13.19 -5.02 4.99
C GLN A 46 14.49 -5.07 5.79
N LEU A 47 14.70 -6.15 6.55
CA LEU A 47 15.97 -6.37 7.21
C LEU A 47 16.93 -7.24 6.37
N PRO A 48 18.24 -6.97 6.43
CA PRO A 48 18.92 -5.93 7.23
C PRO A 48 18.98 -4.54 6.58
N LYS A 49 18.71 -4.41 5.26
CA LYS A 49 19.05 -3.18 4.49
C LYS A 49 18.29 -1.92 4.92
N ALA A 50 17.02 -2.06 5.28
CA ALA A 50 16.17 -0.93 5.71
C ALA A 50 16.12 -0.79 7.24
N ALA A 51 17.09 -1.34 7.98
CA ALA A 51 17.08 -1.30 9.45
C ALA A 51 17.04 0.13 10.01
N GLU A 52 17.70 1.09 9.36
CA GLU A 52 17.71 2.49 9.77
C GLU A 52 16.34 3.19 9.61
N ASP A 53 15.52 2.69 8.69
CA ASP A 53 14.17 3.22 8.44
C ASP A 53 13.08 2.57 9.32
N MET A 54 13.41 1.50 10.05
CA MET A 54 12.48 0.81 10.91
C MET A 54 12.60 1.28 12.37
N PHE A 55 11.46 1.54 13.02
CA PHE A 55 11.42 1.71 14.47
C PHE A 55 11.54 0.36 15.17
N ARG A 56 12.66 0.16 15.86
CA ARG A 56 12.89 -0.98 16.74
C ARG A 56 12.41 -0.66 18.15
N LEU A 57 11.69 -1.60 18.77
CA LEU A 57 11.24 -1.46 20.16
C LEU A 57 12.38 -1.83 21.11
N GLU A 58 12.48 -1.08 22.21
CA GLU A 58 13.41 -1.43 23.31
C GLU A 58 12.90 -2.67 24.06
N GLY A 59 13.79 -3.58 24.40
CA GLY A 59 13.46 -4.79 25.16
C GLY A 59 14.33 -5.98 24.78
N GLU A 60 14.09 -7.13 25.41
CA GLU A 60 14.83 -8.37 25.16
C GLU A 60 14.47 -9.00 23.80
N GLN A 61 13.26 -8.73 23.31
CA GLN A 61 12.79 -9.25 22.03
C GLN A 61 13.14 -8.30 20.88
N ASP A 62 13.52 -8.85 19.74
CA ASP A 62 13.84 -8.09 18.55
C ASP A 62 12.57 -7.77 17.76
N LEU A 63 11.83 -6.77 18.23
CA LEU A 63 10.52 -6.35 17.71
C LEU A 63 10.59 -5.00 17.01
N TYR A 64 9.75 -4.83 15.99
CA TYR A 64 9.71 -3.65 15.13
C TYR A 64 8.28 -3.20 14.88
N LEU A 65 8.06 -1.89 14.79
CA LEU A 65 6.84 -1.34 14.19
C LEU A 65 6.87 -1.58 12.68
N ILE A 66 5.74 -1.96 12.10
CA ILE A 66 5.67 -2.24 10.66
C ILE A 66 5.88 -0.98 9.80
N PRO A 67 6.75 -0.99 8.80
CA PRO A 67 6.86 0.11 7.82
C PRO A 67 5.80 0.03 6.73
N THR A 68 5.11 -1.10 6.62
CA THR A 68 4.07 -1.44 5.63
C THR A 68 3.34 -2.71 6.08
N ALA A 69 2.06 -2.83 5.75
CA ALA A 69 1.29 -4.05 5.98
C ALA A 69 1.81 -5.26 5.16
N GLU A 70 2.59 -5.01 4.10
CA GLU A 70 3.30 -6.06 3.36
C GLU A 70 3.95 -7.08 4.30
N VAL A 71 4.65 -6.60 5.34
CA VAL A 71 5.41 -7.47 6.26
C VAL A 71 4.51 -8.49 6.96
N PRO A 72 3.51 -8.11 7.75
CA PRO A 72 2.68 -9.09 8.44
C PRO A 72 1.77 -9.88 7.49
N VAL A 73 1.22 -9.26 6.44
CA VAL A 73 0.29 -9.95 5.52
C VAL A 73 1.00 -11.05 4.72
N THR A 74 2.15 -10.76 4.14
CA THR A 74 2.91 -11.77 3.38
C THR A 74 3.38 -12.91 4.28
N ASN A 75 3.75 -12.61 5.54
CA ASN A 75 4.19 -13.60 6.52
C ASN A 75 3.06 -14.51 7.07
N LEU A 76 1.78 -14.29 6.73
CA LEU A 76 0.71 -15.26 7.01
C LEU A 76 0.99 -16.62 6.36
N TYR A 77 1.80 -16.62 5.32
CA TYR A 77 2.14 -17.82 4.53
C TYR A 77 3.56 -18.34 4.77
N ARG A 78 4.22 -17.84 5.83
CA ARG A 78 5.54 -18.32 6.22
C ARG A 78 5.51 -19.79 6.60
N GLY A 79 6.33 -20.61 5.92
CA GLY A 79 6.42 -22.04 6.12
C GLY A 79 5.27 -22.87 5.53
N GLU A 80 4.28 -22.19 4.95
CA GLU A 80 3.09 -22.84 4.40
C GLU A 80 3.35 -23.47 3.02
N ILE A 81 2.58 -24.52 2.72
CA ILE A 81 2.49 -25.15 1.40
C ILE A 81 1.02 -25.14 1.00
N LEU A 82 0.66 -24.21 0.13
CA LEU A 82 -0.69 -24.06 -0.39
C LEU A 82 -0.99 -25.15 -1.44
N ALA A 83 -2.26 -25.47 -1.65
CA ALA A 83 -2.64 -26.20 -2.86
C ALA A 83 -2.61 -25.24 -4.07
N GLU A 84 -2.18 -25.72 -5.23
CA GLU A 84 -2.18 -24.93 -6.47
C GLU A 84 -3.57 -24.35 -6.79
N ALA A 85 -4.63 -25.08 -6.49
CA ALA A 85 -6.01 -24.66 -6.69
C ALA A 85 -6.44 -23.47 -5.81
N ASP A 86 -5.71 -23.18 -4.72
CA ASP A 86 -5.98 -22.05 -3.83
C ASP A 86 -5.37 -20.73 -4.36
N LEU A 87 -4.61 -20.78 -5.46
CA LEU A 87 -3.99 -19.60 -6.08
C LEU A 87 -4.91 -18.96 -7.13
N PRO A 88 -4.90 -17.64 -7.26
CA PRO A 88 -4.11 -16.66 -6.51
C PRO A 88 -4.74 -16.34 -5.15
N VAL A 89 -3.90 -16.15 -4.14
CA VAL A 89 -4.32 -15.53 -2.87
C VAL A 89 -4.25 -14.01 -3.00
N ARG A 90 -5.30 -13.30 -2.56
CA ARG A 90 -5.39 -11.84 -2.62
C ARG A 90 -5.85 -11.29 -1.29
N HIS A 91 -5.01 -10.48 -0.66
CA HIS A 91 -5.37 -9.80 0.59
C HIS A 91 -5.28 -8.29 0.47
N VAL A 92 -6.23 -7.59 1.10
CA VAL A 92 -6.20 -6.16 1.33
C VAL A 92 -6.15 -5.90 2.84
N CYS A 93 -5.33 -4.94 3.24
CA CYS A 93 -5.16 -4.58 4.64
C CYS A 93 -4.97 -3.09 4.80
N HIS A 94 -5.71 -2.46 5.72
CA HIS A 94 -5.47 -1.08 6.13
C HIS A 94 -4.69 -1.07 7.44
N THR A 95 -3.54 -0.38 7.46
CA THR A 95 -2.73 -0.22 8.68
C THR A 95 -2.11 1.16 8.76
N PRO A 96 -1.77 1.63 9.98
CA PRO A 96 -0.69 2.59 10.15
C PRO A 96 0.62 1.95 9.68
N CYS A 97 1.50 2.78 9.13
CA CYS A 97 2.86 2.43 8.72
C CYS A 97 3.82 3.37 9.42
N PHE A 98 4.96 2.86 9.89
CA PHE A 98 5.92 3.60 10.70
C PHE A 98 7.29 3.59 10.04
N ARG A 99 7.83 4.77 9.72
CA ARG A 99 9.15 4.92 9.11
C ARG A 99 9.93 6.03 9.79
N SER A 100 11.20 5.77 10.10
CA SER A 100 12.07 6.78 10.72
C SER A 100 12.53 7.85 9.73
N GLU A 101 12.38 7.57 8.41
CA GLU A 101 12.74 8.50 7.32
C GLU A 101 14.22 8.94 7.38
N ALA A 102 15.11 8.04 7.76
CA ALA A 102 16.52 8.33 8.04
C ALA A 102 17.27 8.94 6.83
N GLY A 103 16.88 8.58 5.61
CA GLY A 103 17.50 9.10 4.38
C GLY A 103 16.91 10.39 3.82
N SER A 104 15.91 11.01 4.48
CA SER A 104 15.10 12.09 3.90
C SER A 104 15.41 13.49 4.40
N TYR A 105 16.61 13.72 4.96
CA TYR A 105 17.00 15.00 5.55
C TYR A 105 16.67 16.21 4.66
N GLY A 106 15.80 17.11 5.18
CA GLY A 106 15.44 18.37 4.54
C GLY A 106 14.42 18.30 3.40
N ARG A 107 13.93 17.09 3.02
CA ARG A 107 12.92 16.94 1.98
C ARG A 107 11.52 16.78 2.61
N ASP A 108 10.54 17.52 2.06
CA ASP A 108 9.12 17.43 2.47
C ASP A 108 8.89 17.56 4.00
N THR A 109 9.64 18.43 4.67
CA THR A 109 9.58 18.64 6.12
C THR A 109 8.30 19.33 6.59
N ARG A 110 7.49 19.83 5.65
CA ARG A 110 6.18 20.43 5.91
C ARG A 110 5.08 19.71 5.17
N GLY A 111 3.86 19.77 5.70
CA GLY A 111 2.70 19.10 5.10
C GLY A 111 2.61 17.62 5.47
N MET A 112 1.93 16.84 4.63
CA MET A 112 1.57 15.43 4.90
C MET A 112 2.20 14.43 3.93
N ILE A 113 3.11 14.87 3.06
CA ILE A 113 3.70 14.00 2.03
C ILE A 113 4.67 12.99 2.64
N ARG A 114 5.40 13.40 3.69
CA ARG A 114 6.38 12.56 4.38
C ARG A 114 6.17 12.64 5.89
N GLN A 115 5.85 11.49 6.51
CA GLN A 115 5.50 11.39 7.92
C GLN A 115 6.12 10.13 8.52
N HIS A 116 6.50 10.19 9.81
CA HIS A 116 6.95 9.02 10.57
C HIS A 116 5.84 7.97 10.77
N GLN A 117 4.60 8.43 10.79
CA GLN A 117 3.41 7.59 10.85
C GLN A 117 2.42 8.05 9.79
N PHE A 118 1.94 7.14 8.96
CA PHE A 118 0.91 7.38 7.95
C PHE A 118 0.03 6.14 7.79
N GLU A 119 -1.11 6.32 7.14
CA GLU A 119 -2.07 5.24 6.89
C GLU A 119 -1.98 4.78 5.44
N LYS A 120 -2.06 3.47 5.22
CA LYS A 120 -2.00 2.87 3.89
C LYS A 120 -2.95 1.69 3.77
N VAL A 121 -3.67 1.61 2.66
CA VAL A 121 -4.34 0.40 2.22
C VAL A 121 -3.34 -0.37 1.37
N GLU A 122 -3.05 -1.59 1.74
CA GLU A 122 -2.06 -2.46 1.09
C GLU A 122 -2.72 -3.64 0.41
N LEU A 123 -2.32 -3.90 -0.82
CA LEU A 123 -2.72 -5.06 -1.61
C LEU A 123 -1.56 -6.05 -1.65
N VAL A 124 -1.80 -7.31 -1.29
CA VAL A 124 -0.80 -8.38 -1.32
C VAL A 124 -1.35 -9.55 -2.09
N GLN A 125 -0.55 -10.11 -3.01
CA GLN A 125 -0.91 -11.30 -3.75
C GLN A 125 0.20 -12.36 -3.69
N LEU A 126 -0.21 -13.62 -3.51
CA LEU A 126 0.65 -14.79 -3.68
C LEU A 126 0.11 -15.57 -4.87
N VAL A 127 0.97 -15.83 -5.85
CA VAL A 127 0.53 -16.32 -7.15
C VAL A 127 1.43 -17.43 -7.69
N HIS A 128 0.90 -18.14 -8.68
CA HIS A 128 1.70 -19.05 -9.48
C HIS A 128 2.80 -18.27 -10.24
N PRO A 129 4.04 -18.78 -10.33
CA PRO A 129 5.15 -18.08 -10.99
C PRO A 129 4.84 -17.63 -12.41
N GLU A 130 4.16 -18.47 -13.20
CA GLU A 130 3.86 -18.19 -14.60
C GLU A 130 2.91 -16.98 -14.80
N THR A 131 2.07 -16.68 -13.80
CA THR A 131 1.08 -15.60 -13.90
C THR A 131 1.56 -14.28 -13.28
N SER A 132 2.73 -14.26 -12.64
CA SER A 132 3.15 -13.13 -11.79
C SER A 132 3.36 -11.83 -12.56
N TRP A 133 3.75 -11.88 -13.83
CA TRP A 133 3.93 -10.67 -14.64
C TRP A 133 2.58 -10.04 -15.01
N ASP A 134 1.64 -10.84 -15.49
CA ASP A 134 0.28 -10.38 -15.79
C ASP A 134 -0.43 -9.88 -14.51
N THR A 135 -0.14 -10.55 -13.38
CA THR A 135 -0.67 -10.14 -12.08
C THR A 135 -0.16 -8.77 -11.66
N LEU A 136 1.08 -8.39 -11.99
CA LEU A 136 1.58 -7.04 -11.70
C LEU A 136 0.76 -5.97 -12.42
N ASP A 137 0.43 -6.19 -13.69
CA ASP A 137 -0.38 -5.26 -14.47
C ASP A 137 -1.81 -5.17 -13.91
N VAL A 138 -2.41 -6.30 -13.52
CA VAL A 138 -3.73 -6.36 -12.86
C VAL A 138 -3.70 -5.63 -11.52
N LEU A 139 -2.70 -5.87 -10.67
CA LEU A 139 -2.56 -5.23 -9.36
C LEU A 139 -2.38 -3.70 -9.51
N THR A 140 -1.58 -3.28 -10.49
CA THR A 140 -1.43 -1.86 -10.81
C THR A 140 -2.76 -1.25 -11.24
N GLY A 141 -3.52 -1.92 -12.11
CA GLY A 141 -4.85 -1.49 -12.52
C GLY A 141 -5.84 -1.37 -11.34
N HIS A 142 -5.74 -2.24 -10.34
CA HIS A 142 -6.55 -2.11 -9.12
C HIS A 142 -6.20 -0.84 -8.31
N ALA A 143 -4.92 -0.49 -8.21
CA ALA A 143 -4.49 0.76 -7.57
C ALA A 143 -4.91 1.99 -8.40
N GLU A 144 -4.79 1.94 -9.74
CA GLU A 144 -5.25 2.99 -10.65
C GLU A 144 -6.75 3.24 -10.53
N ALA A 145 -7.56 2.19 -10.33
CA ALA A 145 -9.01 2.30 -10.20
C ALA A 145 -9.43 3.24 -9.05
N VAL A 146 -8.66 3.31 -7.97
CA VAL A 146 -8.92 4.28 -6.88
C VAL A 146 -8.77 5.71 -7.39
N LEU A 147 -7.69 6.01 -8.11
CA LEU A 147 -7.44 7.35 -8.68
C LEU A 147 -8.46 7.72 -9.76
N GLN A 148 -8.82 6.74 -10.60
CA GLN A 148 -9.81 6.93 -11.66
C GLN A 148 -11.20 7.22 -11.08
N GLN A 149 -11.65 6.47 -10.07
CA GLN A 149 -12.95 6.71 -9.43
C GLN A 149 -12.99 8.01 -8.62
N LEU A 150 -11.83 8.44 -8.09
CA LEU A 150 -11.70 9.76 -7.46
C LEU A 150 -11.48 10.89 -8.48
N GLU A 151 -11.39 10.57 -9.78
CA GLU A 151 -11.14 11.52 -10.88
C GLU A 151 -9.89 12.41 -10.64
N LEU A 152 -8.85 11.82 -10.02
CA LEU A 152 -7.59 12.50 -9.75
C LEU A 152 -6.61 12.32 -10.91
N PRO A 153 -5.98 13.39 -11.43
CA PRO A 153 -4.97 13.26 -12.47
C PRO A 153 -3.73 12.50 -11.96
N TYR A 154 -3.30 11.49 -12.69
CA TYR A 154 -2.16 10.65 -12.31
C TYR A 154 -1.37 10.18 -13.53
N ARG A 155 -0.21 9.58 -13.29
CA ARG A 155 0.57 8.86 -14.29
C ARG A 155 1.16 7.58 -13.68
N ALA A 156 1.44 6.59 -14.52
CA ALA A 156 2.16 5.36 -14.16
C ALA A 156 3.61 5.45 -14.65
N MET A 157 4.57 5.09 -13.79
CA MET A 157 6.00 5.18 -14.05
C MET A 157 6.67 3.84 -13.76
N VAL A 158 7.30 3.24 -14.75
CA VAL A 158 8.16 2.06 -14.53
C VAL A 158 9.47 2.54 -13.94
N LEU A 159 9.84 2.03 -12.77
CA LEU A 159 11.08 2.43 -12.10
C LEU A 159 12.32 1.94 -12.87
N CYS A 160 13.31 2.81 -12.97
CA CYS A 160 14.63 2.44 -13.48
C CYS A 160 15.43 1.65 -12.44
N GLY A 161 16.48 0.96 -12.88
CA GLY A 161 17.31 0.14 -11.99
C GLY A 161 17.96 0.88 -10.82
N GLY A 162 18.11 2.21 -10.91
CA GLY A 162 18.66 3.02 -9.83
C GLY A 162 17.68 3.28 -8.67
N ASP A 163 16.37 3.26 -8.96
CA ASP A 163 15.30 3.50 -7.99
C ASP A 163 14.61 2.20 -7.56
N LEU A 164 14.85 1.10 -8.31
CA LEU A 164 14.25 -0.20 -8.02
C LEU A 164 14.77 -0.75 -6.69
N SER A 165 13.85 -1.19 -5.82
CA SER A 165 14.25 -1.91 -4.60
C SER A 165 15.02 -3.17 -4.96
N PHE A 166 16.07 -3.47 -4.18
CA PHE A 166 16.85 -4.71 -4.37
C PHE A 166 16.03 -5.99 -4.21
N THR A 167 14.84 -5.91 -3.63
CA THR A 167 13.94 -7.04 -3.41
C THR A 167 13.01 -7.30 -4.59
N SER A 168 12.74 -6.30 -5.43
CA SER A 168 11.77 -6.38 -6.51
C SER A 168 12.44 -6.59 -7.88
N ALA A 169 11.76 -7.33 -8.76
CA ALA A 169 12.18 -7.54 -10.14
C ALA A 169 11.64 -6.46 -11.09
N LYS A 170 10.46 -5.91 -10.79
CA LYS A 170 9.84 -4.79 -11.50
C LYS A 170 8.93 -4.04 -10.53
N THR A 171 8.94 -2.73 -10.65
CA THR A 171 8.05 -1.83 -9.91
C THR A 171 7.43 -0.82 -10.86
N ILE A 172 6.15 -0.56 -10.67
CA ILE A 172 5.37 0.49 -11.33
C ILE A 172 4.86 1.40 -10.23
N ASP A 173 5.30 2.67 -10.26
CA ASP A 173 4.80 3.70 -9.35
C ASP A 173 3.64 4.44 -9.99
N LEU A 174 2.61 4.72 -9.21
CA LEU A 174 1.58 5.69 -9.56
C LEU A 174 1.91 7.01 -8.89
N GLU A 175 1.88 8.07 -9.68
CA GLU A 175 2.14 9.43 -9.21
C GLU A 175 0.92 10.30 -9.47
N VAL A 176 0.39 10.96 -8.44
CA VAL A 176 -0.75 11.87 -8.50
C VAL A 176 -0.28 13.31 -8.66
N TRP A 177 -1.03 14.09 -9.43
CA TRP A 177 -0.76 15.52 -9.63
C TRP A 177 -1.12 16.35 -8.41
N LEU A 178 -0.19 17.15 -7.93
CA LEU A 178 -0.39 18.14 -6.87
C LEU A 178 -0.26 19.57 -7.43
N PRO A 179 -1.36 20.30 -7.60
CA PRO A 179 -1.36 21.65 -8.19
C PRO A 179 -0.47 22.65 -7.45
N SER A 180 -0.45 22.63 -6.11
CA SER A 180 0.34 23.57 -5.31
C SER A 180 1.85 23.42 -5.52
N GLN A 181 2.30 22.21 -5.86
CA GLN A 181 3.70 21.90 -6.12
C GLN A 181 4.05 21.91 -7.61
N ASN A 182 3.03 21.98 -8.49
CA ASN A 182 3.17 21.87 -9.94
C ASN A 182 3.99 20.63 -10.35
N GLN A 183 3.72 19.48 -9.69
CA GLN A 183 4.43 18.23 -9.95
C GLN A 183 3.60 17.00 -9.60
N TYR A 184 4.00 15.87 -10.15
CA TYR A 184 3.51 14.56 -9.76
C TYR A 184 4.25 14.03 -8.53
N ARG A 185 3.50 13.37 -7.63
CA ARG A 185 4.05 12.77 -6.39
C ARG A 185 3.59 11.33 -6.30
N GLU A 186 4.53 10.44 -5.97
CA GLU A 186 4.25 9.02 -5.74
C GLU A 186 3.12 8.84 -4.70
N ILE A 187 2.14 8.02 -5.05
CA ILE A 187 0.99 7.68 -4.19
C ILE A 187 0.81 6.17 -4.01
N SER A 188 1.36 5.39 -4.94
CA SER A 188 1.40 3.93 -4.87
C SER A 188 2.67 3.42 -5.54
N SER A 189 3.16 2.28 -5.07
CA SER A 189 4.26 1.54 -5.66
C SER A 189 3.85 0.08 -5.75
N CYS A 190 3.71 -0.45 -6.97
CA CYS A 190 3.26 -1.82 -7.25
C CYS A 190 4.46 -2.65 -7.71
N SER A 191 4.78 -3.72 -6.99
CA SER A 191 6.00 -4.50 -7.19
C SER A 191 5.75 -5.99 -7.34
N ASN A 192 6.52 -6.62 -8.24
CA ASN A 192 6.66 -8.07 -8.34
C ASN A 192 8.04 -8.47 -7.78
N PHE A 193 8.05 -9.33 -6.78
CA PHE A 193 9.25 -9.80 -6.09
C PHE A 193 9.72 -11.18 -6.59
N LEU A 194 9.00 -11.77 -7.53
CA LEU A 194 9.19 -13.16 -7.94
C LEU A 194 9.24 -14.08 -6.71
N ASP A 195 10.23 -14.95 -6.62
CA ASP A 195 10.41 -15.87 -5.49
C ASP A 195 11.25 -15.29 -4.34
N PHE A 196 11.69 -14.04 -4.41
CA PHE A 196 12.62 -13.45 -3.44
C PHE A 196 12.11 -13.55 -1.99
N GLN A 197 10.87 -13.15 -1.76
CA GLN A 197 10.25 -13.22 -0.44
C GLN A 197 9.83 -14.65 -0.09
N ALA A 198 9.22 -15.35 -1.04
CA ALA A 198 8.78 -16.73 -0.86
C ALA A 198 9.93 -17.66 -0.48
N ARG A 199 11.11 -17.48 -1.07
CA ARG A 199 12.34 -18.23 -0.72
C ARG A 199 12.76 -18.00 0.73
N ARG A 200 12.71 -16.76 1.22
CA ARG A 200 13.07 -16.39 2.60
C ARG A 200 12.08 -16.91 3.62
N MET A 201 10.80 -16.82 3.29
CA MET A 201 9.70 -17.26 4.17
C MET A 201 9.36 -18.74 4.02
N GLN A 202 9.89 -19.43 3.00
CA GLN A 202 9.48 -20.79 2.63
C GLN A 202 7.98 -20.88 2.34
N ALA A 203 7.43 -19.84 1.65
CA ALA A 203 6.08 -19.84 1.14
C ALA A 203 6.02 -20.59 -0.19
N ARG A 204 5.26 -21.68 -0.24
CA ARG A 204 5.31 -22.68 -1.34
C ARG A 204 3.91 -23.09 -1.75
N TYR A 205 3.82 -23.73 -2.89
CA TYR A 205 2.61 -24.46 -3.29
C TYR A 205 2.95 -25.86 -3.77
N ARG A 206 1.96 -26.73 -3.74
CA ARG A 206 2.02 -28.10 -4.26
C ARG A 206 1.20 -28.17 -5.52
N ASP A 207 1.84 -28.57 -6.62
CA ASP A 207 1.18 -28.76 -7.91
C ASP A 207 0.34 -30.05 -7.96
N ALA A 208 -0.37 -30.25 -9.05
CA ALA A 208 -1.21 -31.44 -9.28
C ALA A 208 -0.42 -32.76 -9.36
N GLN A 209 0.88 -32.71 -9.61
CA GLN A 209 1.79 -33.85 -9.63
C GLN A 209 2.35 -34.19 -8.26
N GLY A 210 2.17 -33.30 -7.28
CA GLY A 210 2.63 -33.45 -5.89
C GLY A 210 3.98 -32.78 -5.64
N ASP A 211 4.57 -32.13 -6.65
CA ASP A 211 5.84 -31.41 -6.52
C ASP A 211 5.65 -30.06 -5.82
N ILE A 212 6.69 -29.64 -5.09
CA ILE A 212 6.65 -28.42 -4.27
C ILE A 212 7.49 -27.33 -4.92
N HIS A 213 6.87 -26.17 -5.14
CA HIS A 213 7.45 -25.02 -5.78
C HIS A 213 7.35 -23.76 -4.90
N LEU A 214 8.25 -22.80 -5.12
CA LEU A 214 8.13 -21.47 -4.50
C LEU A 214 7.01 -20.67 -5.18
N LEU A 215 6.26 -19.91 -4.36
CA LEU A 215 5.32 -18.90 -4.84
C LEU A 215 6.04 -17.68 -5.37
N HIS A 216 5.36 -16.88 -6.20
CA HIS A 216 5.72 -15.48 -6.42
C HIS A 216 4.84 -14.57 -5.57
N THR A 217 5.43 -13.48 -5.08
CA THR A 217 4.72 -12.48 -4.26
C THR A 217 4.70 -11.13 -4.96
N LEU A 218 3.58 -10.44 -4.82
CA LEU A 218 3.39 -9.09 -5.31
C LEU A 218 2.72 -8.25 -4.23
N ASN A 219 3.02 -6.97 -4.21
CA ASN A 219 2.24 -6.02 -3.42
C ASN A 219 2.15 -4.66 -4.10
N GLY A 220 1.24 -3.85 -3.61
CA GLY A 220 1.10 -2.45 -4.00
C GLY A 220 0.17 -1.70 -3.07
N SER A 221 0.35 -0.39 -3.00
CA SER A 221 -0.57 0.44 -2.22
C SER A 221 -1.86 0.66 -2.99
N GLY A 222 -2.96 0.47 -2.32
CA GLY A 222 -4.27 0.73 -2.89
C GLY A 222 -5.16 1.72 -2.13
N LEU A 223 -4.66 2.88 -1.65
CA LEU A 223 -3.45 3.69 -1.80
C LEU A 223 -2.86 4.12 -0.44
N ALA A 224 -1.87 5.06 -0.47
CA ALA A 224 -1.45 5.83 0.70
C ALA A 224 -2.53 6.86 1.04
N VAL A 225 -3.28 6.65 2.14
CA VAL A 225 -4.50 7.42 2.46
C VAL A 225 -4.21 8.91 2.67
N GLY A 226 -3.14 9.24 3.39
CA GLY A 226 -2.75 10.63 3.64
C GLY A 226 -2.39 11.41 2.37
N ARG A 227 -1.66 10.78 1.44
CA ARG A 227 -1.34 11.40 0.14
C ARG A 227 -2.57 11.54 -0.75
N THR A 228 -3.48 10.57 -0.72
CA THR A 228 -4.77 10.66 -1.42
C THR A 228 -5.61 11.81 -0.86
N LEU A 229 -5.64 11.99 0.47
CA LEU A 229 -6.31 13.13 1.10
C LEU A 229 -5.72 14.46 0.61
N VAL A 230 -4.39 14.60 0.58
CA VAL A 230 -3.72 15.81 0.06
C VAL A 230 -4.12 16.07 -1.39
N ALA A 231 -4.03 15.06 -2.25
CA ALA A 231 -4.38 15.19 -3.66
C ALA A 231 -5.85 15.59 -3.85
N LEU A 232 -6.75 15.01 -3.07
CA LEU A 232 -8.17 15.36 -3.12
C LEU A 232 -8.40 16.81 -2.68
N LEU A 233 -7.81 17.24 -1.58
CA LEU A 233 -7.94 18.63 -1.10
C LEU A 233 -7.41 19.61 -2.13
N GLU A 234 -6.24 19.37 -2.72
CA GLU A 234 -5.62 20.30 -3.67
C GLU A 234 -6.35 20.37 -5.01
N ASN A 235 -6.92 19.26 -5.49
CA ASN A 235 -7.63 19.24 -6.78
C ASN A 235 -9.11 19.66 -6.69
N TYR A 236 -9.75 19.51 -5.52
CA TYR A 236 -11.19 19.75 -5.35
C TYR A 236 -11.56 20.97 -4.51
N GLN A 237 -10.57 21.69 -3.92
CA GLN A 237 -10.84 22.88 -3.12
C GLN A 237 -11.47 24.00 -3.95
N GLN A 238 -12.38 24.75 -3.33
CA GLN A 238 -13.09 25.87 -3.88
C GLN A 238 -12.71 27.18 -3.15
N GLY A 239 -12.97 28.33 -3.77
CA GLY A 239 -12.66 29.63 -3.20
C GLY A 239 -13.45 30.00 -1.94
N ASP A 240 -14.50 29.27 -1.62
CA ASP A 240 -15.37 29.45 -0.44
C ASP A 240 -14.93 28.65 0.80
N GLY A 241 -13.79 27.93 0.72
CA GLY A 241 -13.29 27.10 1.80
C GLY A 241 -13.95 25.71 1.88
N MET A 242 -14.61 25.29 0.83
CA MET A 242 -15.17 23.95 0.68
C MET A 242 -14.37 23.14 -0.32
N ILE A 243 -14.56 21.82 -0.32
CA ILE A 243 -14.18 20.94 -1.45
C ILE A 243 -15.44 20.38 -2.09
N VAL A 244 -15.42 20.16 -3.39
CA VAL A 244 -16.39 19.34 -4.08
C VAL A 244 -16.10 17.89 -3.71
N VAL A 245 -17.13 17.15 -3.28
CA VAL A 245 -16.98 15.73 -2.92
C VAL A 245 -17.12 14.88 -4.19
N PRO A 246 -16.09 14.08 -4.55
CA PRO A 246 -16.22 13.10 -5.63
C PRO A 246 -17.43 12.18 -5.41
N ASP A 247 -18.11 11.81 -6.49
CA ASP A 247 -19.35 11.04 -6.43
C ASP A 247 -19.22 9.77 -5.58
N VAL A 248 -18.11 9.05 -5.75
CA VAL A 248 -17.82 7.79 -5.04
C VAL A 248 -17.66 7.93 -3.52
N LEU A 249 -17.42 9.14 -3.02
CA LEU A 249 -17.27 9.40 -1.57
C LEU A 249 -18.55 9.91 -0.91
N ARG A 250 -19.59 10.26 -1.68
CA ARG A 250 -20.80 10.90 -1.13
C ARG A 250 -21.50 10.02 -0.13
N ASP A 251 -21.65 8.73 -0.40
CA ASP A 251 -22.34 7.81 0.52
C ASP A 251 -21.59 7.67 1.85
N TYR A 252 -20.25 7.64 1.83
CA TYR A 252 -19.42 7.60 3.04
C TYR A 252 -19.48 8.90 3.86
N LEU A 253 -19.93 9.99 3.24
CA LEU A 253 -20.09 11.31 3.85
C LEU A 253 -21.56 11.71 4.09
N GLY A 254 -22.49 10.74 3.98
CA GLY A 254 -23.92 10.97 4.24
C GLY A 254 -24.62 11.73 3.13
N GLY A 255 -24.21 11.54 1.87
CA GLY A 255 -24.78 12.18 0.68
C GLY A 255 -24.26 13.60 0.42
N ALA A 256 -23.24 14.06 1.16
CA ALA A 256 -22.73 15.42 1.00
C ALA A 256 -22.06 15.61 -0.38
N THR A 257 -22.39 16.68 -1.08
CA THR A 257 -21.77 17.06 -2.36
C THR A 257 -20.64 18.10 -2.18
N GLN A 258 -20.60 18.74 -1.01
CA GLN A 258 -19.54 19.66 -0.58
C GLN A 258 -19.11 19.33 0.84
N TRP A 259 -17.84 19.56 1.16
CA TRP A 259 -17.25 19.24 2.44
C TRP A 259 -16.38 20.39 2.95
N PRO A 260 -16.54 20.81 4.23
CA PRO A 260 -15.79 21.95 4.75
C PRO A 260 -14.31 21.61 4.97
N LEU A 261 -13.42 22.54 4.61
CA LEU A 261 -11.99 22.46 4.93
C LEU A 261 -11.74 22.84 6.40
N ASN A 262 -12.53 23.78 6.91
CA ASN A 262 -12.52 24.17 8.32
C ASN A 262 -13.81 23.70 9.01
N PRO A 263 -13.74 23.10 10.21
CA PRO A 263 -14.92 22.67 10.95
C PRO A 263 -15.70 23.85 11.51
#